data_6208902bd640c9d8a17d0cb6a87c5e4f
#
_entry.id   6208902bd640c9d8a17d0cb6a87c5e4f
#
_cell.length_a   1.000
_cell.length_b   1.000
_cell.length_c   1.000
_cell.angle_alpha   90.00
_cell.angle_beta   90.00
_cell.angle_gamma   90.00
#
_symmetry.space_group_name_H-M   'P 1'
#
loop_
_entity.id
_entity.type
_entity.pdbx_description
1 polymer ?
#
loop_
_entity_poly.entity_id
_entity_poly.type
_entity_poly.pdbx_seq_one_letter_code
_entity_poly.pdbx_strand_id
1 'polypeptide(L)'
;AFYSFNKGSSPQDYPSSLMGSVALIRQTFYDARWYAQGGNARYTNLSLAAVQDQEKLPSFFYCSNWEDVFRITKIGDEFGRKFILAGVDDAYQRSAEIKKAGVELIIPLNLPEGWDMNDTYAARHIPLSDLMHWEAAATNAAAMYRAGVTFSFTTSGLKDVSQTMDMLAKAVKAGLPAK
;
A
#
# COMPACT_ATOMS: atom_id res chain seq x y z
N ALA A 1 7.89 0.73 11.69
CA ALA A 1 7.10 1.96 11.49
C ALA A 1 6.01 1.74 10.44
N PHE A 2 4.93 2.51 10.53
CA PHE A 2 3.84 2.51 9.54
C PHE A 2 3.70 3.90 8.95
N TYR A 3 3.60 3.95 7.62
CA TYR A 3 3.45 5.17 6.84
C TYR A 3 2.23 5.07 5.93
N SER A 4 1.63 6.20 5.59
CA SER A 4 0.53 6.29 4.64
C SER A 4 0.49 7.68 4.01
N PHE A 5 0.02 7.77 2.77
CA PHE A 5 -0.33 9.08 2.17
C PHE A 5 -1.66 9.61 2.69
N ASN A 6 -2.45 8.76 3.34
CA ASN A 6 -3.71 9.17 3.95
C ASN A 6 -3.43 9.74 5.36
N LYS A 7 -3.91 10.94 5.65
CA LYS A 7 -3.75 11.58 6.96
C LYS A 7 -4.58 10.94 8.08
N GLY A 8 -5.46 10.00 7.75
CA GLY A 8 -6.33 9.32 8.70
C GLY A 8 -7.26 10.31 9.44
N SER A 9 -7.35 10.15 10.76
CA SER A 9 -8.20 10.96 11.64
C SER A 9 -7.53 12.25 12.15
N SER A 10 -6.40 12.68 11.58
CA SER A 10 -5.73 13.91 12.01
C SER A 10 -6.65 15.13 11.86
N PRO A 11 -6.80 15.97 12.89
CA PRO A 11 -7.61 17.19 12.82
C PRO A 11 -6.91 18.34 12.06
N GLN A 12 -5.64 18.18 11.67
CA GLN A 12 -4.89 19.20 10.96
C GLN A 12 -5.39 19.35 9.52
N ASP A 13 -5.41 20.58 9.00
CA ASP A 13 -5.81 20.86 7.62
C ASP A 13 -4.80 20.32 6.59
N TYR A 14 -3.52 20.34 6.91
CA TYR A 14 -2.46 19.84 6.05
C TYR A 14 -1.98 18.45 6.51
N PRO A 15 -1.72 17.52 5.58
CA PRO A 15 -1.85 17.62 4.12
C PRO A 15 -3.30 17.45 3.64
N SER A 16 -3.67 18.18 2.59
CA SER A 16 -5.00 18.11 1.95
C SER A 16 -4.99 17.41 0.59
N SER A 17 -3.82 16.96 0.15
CA SER A 17 -3.63 16.31 -1.15
C SER A 17 -2.50 15.29 -1.09
N LEU A 18 -2.48 14.36 -2.07
CA LEU A 18 -1.39 13.38 -2.23
C LEU A 18 -0.02 14.08 -2.35
N MET A 19 0.05 15.16 -3.12
CA MET A 19 1.29 15.94 -3.27
C MET A 19 1.75 16.52 -1.92
N GLY A 20 0.82 17.02 -1.12
CA GLY A 20 1.10 17.51 0.23
C GLY A 20 1.58 16.39 1.16
N SER A 21 0.97 15.19 1.07
CA SER A 21 1.41 14.03 1.86
C SER A 21 2.83 13.59 1.51
N VAL A 22 3.14 13.50 0.22
CA VAL A 22 4.50 13.20 -0.26
C VAL A 22 5.51 14.24 0.23
N ALA A 23 5.16 15.53 0.12
CA ALA A 23 6.03 16.62 0.57
C ALA A 23 6.29 16.55 2.09
N LEU A 24 5.25 16.30 2.88
CA LEU A 24 5.35 16.19 4.34
C LEU A 24 6.24 15.02 4.77
N ILE A 25 6.08 13.84 4.15
CA ILE A 25 6.91 12.67 4.46
C ILE A 25 8.37 12.95 4.11
N ARG A 26 8.63 13.51 2.93
CA ARG A 26 10.00 13.87 2.52
C ARG A 26 10.60 14.91 3.48
N GLN A 27 9.85 15.95 3.83
CA GLN A 27 10.29 16.96 4.80
C GLN A 27 10.65 16.31 6.14
N THR A 28 9.79 15.42 6.65
CA THR A 28 10.05 14.71 7.91
C THR A 28 11.36 13.90 7.86
N PHE A 29 11.64 13.23 6.76
CA PHE A 29 12.89 12.47 6.60
C PHE A 29 14.12 13.38 6.47
N TYR A 30 14.01 14.52 5.78
CA TYR A 30 15.08 15.52 5.73
C TYR A 30 15.33 16.14 7.11
N ASP A 31 14.29 16.49 7.83
CA ASP A 31 14.40 17.05 9.18
C ASP A 31 15.01 16.05 10.16
N ALA A 32 14.63 14.77 10.08
CA ALA A 32 15.22 13.73 10.89
C ALA A 32 16.71 13.55 10.58
N ARG A 33 17.09 13.57 9.29
CA ARG A 33 18.50 13.49 8.87
C ARG A 33 19.30 14.70 9.36
N TRP A 34 18.76 15.91 9.24
CA TRP A 34 19.38 17.14 9.77
C TRP A 34 19.53 17.08 11.29
N TYR A 35 18.49 16.60 11.99
CA TYR A 35 18.52 16.44 13.45
C TYR A 35 19.61 15.46 13.90
N ALA A 36 19.81 14.32 13.20
CA ALA A 36 20.86 13.35 13.48
C ALA A 36 22.27 13.94 13.33
N GLN A 37 22.44 14.87 12.42
CA GLN A 37 23.72 15.52 12.17
C GLN A 37 24.04 16.62 13.20
N GLY A 38 23.25 16.73 14.28
CA GLY A 38 23.42 17.74 15.31
C GLY A 38 22.93 19.13 14.92
N GLY A 39 22.11 19.23 13.87
CA GLY A 39 21.55 20.50 13.37
C GLY A 39 20.74 21.27 14.39
N ASN A 40 20.33 20.63 15.48
CA ASN A 40 19.67 21.27 16.59
C ASN A 40 20.17 20.81 17.96
N ALA A 41 21.33 21.34 18.37
CA ALA A 41 21.89 21.07 19.68
C ALA A 41 21.17 21.77 20.84
N ARG A 42 20.20 22.64 20.56
CA ARG A 42 19.58 23.50 21.57
C ARG A 42 18.28 22.95 22.17
N TYR A 43 17.60 22.03 21.50
CA TYR A 43 16.36 21.42 22.01
C TYR A 43 16.22 19.96 21.57
N THR A 44 15.54 19.16 22.39
CA THR A 44 15.23 17.78 22.08
C THR A 44 13.91 17.71 21.32
N ASN A 45 13.92 17.05 20.14
CA ASN A 45 12.75 16.72 19.37
C ASN A 45 12.54 15.20 19.37
N LEU A 46 11.64 14.73 20.22
CA LEU A 46 11.37 13.30 20.40
C LEU A 46 10.79 12.65 19.13
N SER A 47 10.04 13.40 18.34
CA SER A 47 9.46 12.88 17.11
C SER A 47 10.53 12.60 16.05
N LEU A 48 11.48 13.53 15.87
CA LEU A 48 12.59 13.34 14.92
C LEU A 48 13.55 12.25 15.41
N ALA A 49 13.82 12.17 16.71
CA ALA A 49 14.59 11.08 17.30
C ALA A 49 13.93 9.72 17.03
N ALA A 50 12.62 9.61 17.25
CA ALA A 50 11.86 8.39 16.97
C ALA A 50 11.92 7.96 15.51
N VAL A 51 11.88 8.90 14.54
CA VAL A 51 12.02 8.57 13.11
C VAL A 51 13.37 7.93 12.82
N GLN A 52 14.45 8.34 13.52
CA GLN A 52 15.77 7.76 13.37
C GLN A 52 15.89 6.39 14.03
N ASP A 53 15.40 6.24 15.26
CA ASP A 53 15.42 4.96 15.96
C ASP A 53 14.67 3.87 15.18
N GLN A 54 13.62 4.27 14.45
CA GLN A 54 12.84 3.38 13.61
C GLN A 54 13.53 2.97 12.30
N GLU A 55 14.67 3.56 11.92
CA GLU A 55 15.43 3.13 10.72
C GLU A 55 15.89 1.67 10.80
N LYS A 56 16.13 1.17 11.99
CA LYS A 56 16.55 -0.21 12.24
C LYS A 56 15.41 -1.22 12.23
N LEU A 57 14.16 -0.76 12.19
CA LEU A 57 12.97 -1.59 12.24
C LEU A 57 12.35 -1.73 10.85
N PRO A 58 11.62 -2.84 10.59
CA PRO A 58 10.83 -2.96 9.37
C PRO A 58 9.86 -1.78 9.23
N SER A 59 9.83 -1.19 8.05
CA SER A 59 8.97 -0.07 7.72
C SER A 59 7.90 -0.50 6.74
N PHE A 60 6.64 -0.30 7.12
CA PHE A 60 5.48 -0.63 6.31
C PHE A 60 4.89 0.65 5.72
N PHE A 61 4.47 0.59 4.47
CA PHE A 61 3.79 1.70 3.83
C PHE A 61 2.46 1.20 3.23
N TYR A 62 1.37 1.84 3.64
CA TYR A 62 0.05 1.54 3.08
C TYR A 62 -0.11 2.16 1.70
N CYS A 63 -0.47 1.34 0.72
CA CYS A 63 -0.71 1.70 -0.67
C CYS A 63 -2.20 1.60 -0.98
N SER A 64 -2.74 2.57 -1.68
CA SER A 64 -4.12 2.54 -2.16
C SER A 64 -4.25 1.92 -3.55
N ASN A 65 -3.18 1.93 -4.35
CA ASN A 65 -3.14 1.42 -5.71
C ASN A 65 -1.71 1.12 -6.19
N TRP A 66 -1.58 0.54 -7.39
CA TRP A 66 -0.28 0.22 -7.98
C TRP A 66 0.61 1.46 -8.23
N GLU A 67 0.04 2.64 -8.45
CA GLU A 67 0.83 3.87 -8.65
C GLU A 67 1.57 4.28 -7.39
N ASP A 68 0.97 4.04 -6.21
CA ASP A 68 1.60 4.33 -4.92
C ASP A 68 2.86 3.48 -4.72
N VAL A 69 2.91 2.26 -5.26
CA VAL A 69 4.12 1.42 -5.23
C VAL A 69 5.31 2.18 -5.77
N PHE A 70 5.17 2.83 -6.93
CA PHE A 70 6.27 3.57 -7.56
C PHE A 70 6.57 4.90 -6.87
N ARG A 71 5.54 5.57 -6.34
CA ARG A 71 5.71 6.80 -5.55
C ARG A 71 6.53 6.52 -4.30
N ILE A 72 6.18 5.44 -3.58
CA ILE A 72 6.87 5.04 -2.34
C ILE A 72 8.28 4.52 -2.64
N THR A 73 8.46 3.76 -3.70
CA THR A 73 9.79 3.29 -4.13
C THR A 73 10.73 4.48 -4.38
N LYS A 74 10.26 5.54 -5.06
CA LYS A 74 11.05 6.76 -5.28
C LYS A 74 11.43 7.45 -3.96
N ILE A 75 10.53 7.50 -2.98
CA ILE A 75 10.84 8.03 -1.65
C ILE A 75 11.85 7.13 -0.96
N GLY A 76 11.69 5.81 -1.04
CA GLY A 76 12.62 4.85 -0.50
C GLY A 76 14.04 5.04 -1.05
N ASP A 77 14.16 5.14 -2.37
CA ASP A 77 15.44 5.35 -3.05
C ASP A 77 16.10 6.66 -2.65
N GLU A 78 15.34 7.76 -2.53
CA GLU A 78 15.83 9.09 -2.13
C GLU A 78 16.46 9.07 -0.72
N PHE A 79 15.88 8.29 0.20
CA PHE A 79 16.31 8.27 1.60
C PHE A 79 17.09 7.00 1.99
N GLY A 80 17.31 6.07 1.05
CA GLY A 80 17.96 4.79 1.32
C GLY A 80 17.13 3.88 2.23
N ARG A 81 15.80 4.00 2.20
CA ARG A 81 14.86 3.22 3.01
C ARG A 81 14.15 2.17 2.17
N LYS A 82 13.98 0.98 2.73
CA LYS A 82 13.14 -0.07 2.14
C LYS A 82 11.82 -0.13 2.88
N PHE A 83 10.73 -0.22 2.10
CA PHE A 83 9.38 -0.34 2.62
C PHE A 83 8.77 -1.68 2.20
N ILE A 84 8.06 -2.31 3.12
CA ILE A 84 7.12 -3.39 2.83
C ILE A 84 5.78 -2.72 2.52
N LEU A 85 5.22 -2.99 1.35
CA LEU A 85 4.06 -2.27 0.85
C LEU A 85 2.78 -3.08 1.11
N ALA A 86 1.81 -2.49 1.80
CA ALA A 86 0.58 -3.16 2.18
C ALA A 86 -0.65 -2.51 1.54
N GLY A 87 -1.61 -3.33 1.10
CA GLY A 87 -2.91 -2.86 0.65
C GLY A 87 -3.09 -2.79 -0.87
N VAL A 88 -2.08 -3.17 -1.67
CA VAL A 88 -2.17 -3.12 -3.14
C VAL A 88 -3.01 -4.28 -3.66
N ASP A 89 -4.24 -4.01 -4.06
CA ASP A 89 -5.18 -5.01 -4.60
C ASP A 89 -5.22 -5.03 -6.15
N ASP A 90 -4.60 -4.05 -6.79
CA ASP A 90 -4.57 -3.84 -8.24
C ASP A 90 -3.17 -3.99 -8.87
N ALA A 91 -2.21 -4.59 -8.14
CA ALA A 91 -0.82 -4.79 -8.58
C ALA A 91 -0.70 -5.64 -9.87
N TYR A 92 -1.72 -6.44 -10.19
CA TYR A 92 -1.80 -7.24 -11.41
C TYR A 92 -1.62 -6.40 -12.68
N GLN A 93 -1.97 -5.11 -12.63
CA GLN A 93 -1.88 -4.19 -13.77
C GLN A 93 -0.43 -3.90 -14.18
N ARG A 94 0.52 -3.99 -13.24
CA ARG A 94 1.94 -3.63 -13.43
C ARG A 94 2.91 -4.62 -12.81
N SER A 95 2.60 -5.90 -12.90
CA SER A 95 3.34 -6.98 -12.24
C SER A 95 4.83 -7.03 -12.60
N ALA A 96 5.19 -6.81 -13.87
CA ALA A 96 6.56 -6.80 -14.33
C ALA A 96 7.36 -5.62 -13.78
N GLU A 97 6.75 -4.43 -13.78
CA GLU A 97 7.38 -3.21 -13.26
C GLU A 97 7.52 -3.28 -11.72
N ILE A 98 6.54 -3.84 -11.02
CA ILE A 98 6.60 -4.06 -9.57
C ILE A 98 7.71 -5.06 -9.23
N LYS A 99 7.86 -6.13 -10.01
CA LYS A 99 9.01 -7.04 -9.86
C LYS A 99 10.34 -6.33 -10.03
N LYS A 100 10.44 -5.47 -11.05
CA LYS A 100 11.65 -4.67 -11.30
C LYS A 100 11.95 -3.70 -10.16
N ALA A 101 10.94 -3.16 -9.50
CA ALA A 101 11.08 -2.29 -8.33
C ALA A 101 11.65 -3.03 -7.10
N GLY A 102 11.61 -4.36 -7.06
CA GLY A 102 12.22 -5.17 -6.00
C GLY A 102 11.57 -5.00 -4.63
N VAL A 103 10.28 -4.67 -4.60
CA VAL A 103 9.50 -4.45 -3.37
C VAL A 103 8.86 -5.75 -2.86
N GLU A 104 8.59 -5.80 -1.55
CA GLU A 104 7.81 -6.84 -0.91
C GLU A 104 6.39 -6.34 -0.65
N LEU A 105 5.39 -7.19 -0.90
CA LEU A 105 3.99 -6.83 -0.81
C LEU A 105 3.26 -7.57 0.32
N ILE A 106 2.28 -6.91 0.92
CA ILE A 106 1.24 -7.52 1.74
C ILE A 106 -0.09 -7.30 1.03
N ILE A 107 -0.61 -8.36 0.42
CA ILE A 107 -1.82 -8.31 -0.41
C ILE A 107 -3.04 -8.52 0.46
N PRO A 108 -4.05 -7.64 0.41
CA PRO A 108 -5.28 -7.83 1.15
C PRO A 108 -6.12 -8.94 0.52
N LEU A 109 -6.79 -9.71 1.37
CA LEU A 109 -7.74 -10.75 0.96
C LEU A 109 -9.16 -10.19 0.78
N ASN A 110 -9.37 -8.93 1.06
CA ASN A 110 -10.66 -8.29 0.87
C ASN A 110 -10.83 -7.99 -0.63
N LEU A 111 -11.49 -8.87 -1.35
CA LEU A 111 -11.83 -8.65 -2.75
C LEU A 111 -13.01 -7.67 -2.88
N PRO A 112 -13.07 -6.86 -3.95
CA PRO A 112 -14.18 -5.96 -4.18
C PRO A 112 -15.50 -6.74 -4.28
N GLU A 113 -16.53 -6.20 -3.65
CA GLU A 113 -17.88 -6.77 -3.71
C GLU A 113 -18.56 -6.42 -5.03
N GLY A 114 -19.48 -7.29 -5.47
CA GLY A 114 -20.31 -6.99 -6.63
C GLY A 114 -21.33 -5.89 -6.33
N TRP A 115 -21.70 -5.16 -7.35
CA TRP A 115 -22.74 -4.13 -7.25
C TRP A 115 -24.15 -4.73 -7.22
N ASP A 116 -25.07 -4.02 -6.58
CA ASP A 116 -26.50 -4.31 -6.73
C ASP A 116 -26.95 -3.92 -8.14
N MET A 117 -27.29 -4.92 -8.94
CA MET A 117 -27.74 -4.77 -10.34
C MET A 117 -29.26 -4.69 -10.48
N ASN A 118 -30.02 -4.69 -9.36
CA ASN A 118 -31.46 -4.62 -9.40
C ASN A 118 -31.98 -3.25 -9.91
N ASP A 119 -31.23 -2.18 -9.61
CA ASP A 119 -31.48 -0.87 -10.19
C ASP A 119 -30.73 -0.72 -11.52
N THR A 120 -31.44 -0.86 -12.62
CA THR A 120 -30.89 -0.73 -13.98
C THR A 120 -30.34 0.66 -14.29
N TYR A 121 -30.81 1.71 -13.62
CA TYR A 121 -30.27 3.05 -13.77
C TYR A 121 -28.91 3.19 -13.06
N ALA A 122 -28.83 2.76 -11.81
CA ALA A 122 -27.56 2.75 -11.06
C ALA A 122 -26.50 1.88 -11.76
N ALA A 123 -26.89 0.72 -12.29
CA ALA A 123 -25.99 -0.19 -13.01
C ALA A 123 -25.30 0.46 -14.23
N ARG A 124 -25.98 1.38 -14.92
CA ARG A 124 -25.40 2.10 -16.09
C ARG A 124 -24.34 3.13 -15.71
N HIS A 125 -24.26 3.53 -14.43
CA HIS A 125 -23.32 4.53 -13.95
C HIS A 125 -22.07 3.92 -13.32
N ILE A 126 -21.96 2.58 -13.27
CA ILE A 126 -20.74 1.93 -12.78
C ILE A 126 -19.62 2.13 -13.80
N PRO A 127 -18.48 2.73 -13.40
CA PRO A 127 -17.35 2.93 -14.29
C PRO A 127 -16.82 1.58 -14.82
N LEU A 128 -16.45 1.54 -16.09
CA LEU A 128 -15.87 0.33 -16.70
C LEU A 128 -14.60 -0.11 -15.97
N SER A 129 -13.79 0.85 -15.51
CA SER A 129 -12.59 0.58 -14.70
C SER A 129 -12.88 -0.27 -13.46
N ASP A 130 -14.00 0.03 -12.79
CA ASP A 130 -14.38 -0.64 -11.55
C ASP A 130 -14.88 -2.06 -11.83
N LEU A 131 -15.63 -2.25 -12.91
CA LEU A 131 -16.06 -3.57 -13.38
C LEU A 131 -14.85 -4.43 -13.76
N MET A 132 -13.88 -3.87 -14.50
CA MET A 132 -12.65 -4.56 -14.87
C MET A 132 -11.82 -4.93 -13.64
N HIS A 133 -11.73 -4.01 -12.68
CA HIS A 133 -11.02 -4.29 -11.43
C HIS A 133 -11.71 -5.39 -10.62
N TRP A 134 -13.04 -5.34 -10.49
CA TRP A 134 -13.82 -6.37 -9.80
C TRP A 134 -13.59 -7.78 -10.39
N GLU A 135 -13.56 -7.89 -11.72
CA GLU A 135 -13.28 -9.16 -12.41
C GLU A 135 -11.85 -9.63 -12.18
N ALA A 136 -10.87 -8.71 -12.25
CA ALA A 136 -9.45 -9.04 -12.23
C ALA A 136 -8.84 -9.15 -10.82
N ALA A 137 -9.44 -8.54 -9.79
CA ALA A 137 -8.85 -8.43 -8.45
C ALA A 137 -8.44 -9.77 -7.84
N ALA A 138 -9.25 -10.83 -8.06
CA ALA A 138 -8.93 -12.17 -7.56
C ALA A 138 -7.64 -12.76 -8.19
N THR A 139 -7.22 -12.27 -9.36
CA THR A 139 -6.00 -12.71 -10.05
C THR A 139 -4.73 -12.04 -9.52
N ASN A 140 -4.86 -11.03 -8.65
CA ASN A 140 -3.73 -10.20 -8.19
C ASN A 140 -2.58 -11.04 -7.60
N ALA A 141 -2.89 -11.90 -6.65
CA ALA A 141 -1.89 -12.78 -6.03
C ALA A 141 -1.23 -13.74 -7.04
N ALA A 142 -2.03 -14.29 -7.97
CA ALA A 142 -1.51 -15.17 -9.03
C ALA A 142 -0.59 -14.40 -10.00
N ALA A 143 -0.90 -13.15 -10.31
CA ALA A 143 -0.05 -12.31 -11.14
C ALA A 143 1.29 -12.00 -10.45
N MET A 144 1.26 -11.67 -9.14
CA MET A 144 2.48 -11.45 -8.36
C MET A 144 3.33 -12.71 -8.24
N TYR A 145 2.70 -13.86 -7.99
CA TYR A 145 3.40 -15.14 -7.96
C TYR A 145 4.11 -15.45 -9.29
N ARG A 146 3.40 -15.31 -10.42
CA ARG A 146 3.97 -15.54 -11.76
C ARG A 146 5.10 -14.57 -12.09
N ALA A 147 5.02 -13.33 -11.64
CA ALA A 147 6.09 -12.35 -11.79
C ALA A 147 7.28 -12.61 -10.85
N GLY A 148 7.14 -13.52 -9.86
CA GLY A 148 8.17 -13.81 -8.87
C GLY A 148 8.35 -12.69 -7.84
N VAL A 149 7.31 -11.90 -7.57
CA VAL A 149 7.28 -10.90 -6.49
C VAL A 149 7.10 -11.62 -5.16
N THR A 150 7.86 -11.24 -4.15
CA THR A 150 7.67 -11.76 -2.78
C THR A 150 6.47 -11.08 -2.14
N PHE A 151 5.53 -11.86 -1.64
CA PHE A 151 4.36 -11.31 -0.96
C PHE A 151 3.84 -12.22 0.16
N SER A 152 3.07 -11.63 1.06
CA SER A 152 2.24 -12.28 2.06
C SER A 152 0.81 -11.77 1.97
N PHE A 153 -0.11 -12.41 2.69
CA PHE A 153 -1.51 -11.98 2.76
C PHE A 153 -1.82 -11.26 4.06
N THR A 154 -2.84 -10.38 4.03
CA THR A 154 -3.44 -9.78 5.22
C THR A 154 -4.96 -9.95 5.18
N THR A 155 -5.53 -10.12 6.37
CA THR A 155 -6.99 -10.13 6.59
C THR A 155 -7.55 -8.73 6.83
N SER A 156 -6.70 -7.70 6.78
CA SER A 156 -7.13 -6.31 6.93
C SER A 156 -8.17 -5.96 5.87
N GLY A 157 -9.27 -5.37 6.30
CA GLY A 157 -10.40 -5.02 5.43
C GLY A 157 -11.44 -6.13 5.23
N LEU A 158 -11.20 -7.38 5.68
CA LEU A 158 -12.25 -8.40 5.70
C LEU A 158 -13.33 -8.02 6.72
N LYS A 159 -14.59 -8.19 6.34
CA LYS A 159 -15.74 -8.01 7.25
C LYS A 159 -15.76 -9.06 8.37
N ASP A 160 -15.33 -10.27 8.04
CA ASP A 160 -15.21 -11.39 8.96
C ASP A 160 -13.95 -12.21 8.64
N VAL A 161 -13.08 -12.37 9.62
CA VAL A 161 -11.84 -13.14 9.49
C VAL A 161 -12.11 -14.62 9.15
N SER A 162 -13.27 -15.16 9.50
CA SER A 162 -13.67 -16.52 9.12
C SER A 162 -13.70 -16.74 7.60
N GLN A 163 -13.89 -15.68 6.81
CA GLN A 163 -13.90 -15.74 5.36
C GLN A 163 -12.50 -15.91 4.72
N THR A 164 -11.43 -15.91 5.53
CA THR A 164 -10.04 -15.99 5.05
C THR A 164 -9.82 -17.17 4.10
N MET A 165 -10.32 -18.36 4.48
CA MET A 165 -10.14 -19.57 3.66
C MET A 165 -10.91 -19.49 2.35
N ASP A 166 -12.09 -18.90 2.35
CA ASP A 166 -12.89 -18.70 1.12
C ASP A 166 -12.21 -17.72 0.16
N MET A 167 -11.62 -16.64 0.69
CA MET A 167 -10.88 -15.67 -0.14
C MET A 167 -9.59 -16.28 -0.71
N LEU A 168 -8.87 -17.08 0.07
CA LEU A 168 -7.72 -17.83 -0.43
C LEU A 168 -8.14 -18.85 -1.51
N ALA A 169 -9.25 -19.56 -1.31
CA ALA A 169 -9.79 -20.48 -2.32
C ALA A 169 -10.14 -19.74 -3.63
N LYS A 170 -10.68 -18.52 -3.56
CA LYS A 170 -10.91 -17.66 -4.75
C LYS A 170 -9.60 -17.32 -5.45
N ALA A 171 -8.56 -16.93 -4.71
CA ALA A 171 -7.24 -16.64 -5.30
C ALA A 171 -6.64 -17.90 -5.99
N VAL A 172 -6.79 -19.08 -5.39
CA VAL A 172 -6.35 -20.35 -5.99
C VAL A 172 -7.15 -20.64 -7.26
N LYS A 173 -8.47 -20.49 -7.26
CA LYS A 173 -9.30 -20.63 -8.47
C LYS A 173 -8.90 -19.64 -9.57
N ALA A 174 -8.41 -18.45 -9.19
CA ALA A 174 -7.91 -17.42 -10.09
C ALA A 174 -6.47 -17.67 -10.58
N GLY A 175 -5.86 -18.82 -10.20
CA GLY A 175 -4.58 -19.28 -10.73
C GLY A 175 -3.37 -19.17 -9.79
N LEU A 176 -3.58 -18.92 -8.50
CA LEU A 176 -2.53 -19.02 -7.50
C LEU A 176 -2.28 -20.50 -7.18
N PRO A 177 -1.02 -21.00 -7.20
CA PRO A 177 -0.71 -22.38 -6.82
C PRO A 177 -1.08 -22.65 -5.35
N ALA A 178 -1.75 -23.77 -5.11
CA ALA A 178 -2.07 -24.26 -3.77
C ALA A 178 -0.87 -25.04 -3.18
N LYS A 179 0.23 -24.34 -2.87
CA LYS A 179 1.42 -24.95 -2.26
C LYS A 179 1.68 -24.34 -0.91
#